data_c6807673a192b72d09cd02e33fe490d5
#
_entry.id   c6807673a192b72d09cd02e33fe490d5
#
_cell.length_a   1.000
_cell.length_b   1.000
_cell.length_c   1.000
_cell.angle_alpha   90.00
_cell.angle_beta   90.00
_cell.angle_gamma   90.00
#
_symmetry.space_group_name_H-M   'P 1'
#
loop_
_entity.id
_entity.type
_entity.pdbx_description
1 polymer ?
#
loop_
_entity_poly.entity_id
_entity_poly.type
_entity_poly.pdbx_seq_one_letter_code
_entity_poly.pdbx_strand_id
1 'polypeptide(L)'
;MLSRRTFIQTSSATALASRLFAAADSTKPNPELETLGAVALAEAKKLKATYCDIRIIRYRRQFVTVRLNPERGTGKTLEVPNISDGGSFGFGVRVIADGSWGFAASPLVTKAEIARITGEAVAVAKANAVLKSRPVQLAPVKAYRDRWQTPFERDPFAVSIEEKLELIRTAAAAAKKDKRVFSAGCNIGFRSEDKYFASSEGSSIQQLNLQTSAQVNATAVDQAKALSKTRRYVPPPVTAGYEFVPIMNLVENAGRVREEVIEHLNAPPVTAGKKDLVLLPNHLWLTIHESLGHSTELDRALGYEANYAGTSFLTTDKLGKARIGSDIVNVWGDRTTDRGLATVGYDDDGVKATKFPIIEKGIFKHYQTIRDQAHLINEKESRGCCFADNWSSVPFQRMPNVWLEPGKPTTTLDDLISGIDDGILIDGDGSFSIDQQRYNFQFGGDAYWAIKNGKKAGMISQVGYQARTTDFWQACDLIAGPAYWQQWGATNDGKGEPAQSNSVSHGCSPTRFRQINVIQTD
;
A
#
# COMPACT_ATOMS: atom_id res chain seq x y z
N MET A 1 -24.78 -15.14 -18.17
CA MET A 1 -25.56 -14.02 -18.74
C MET A 1 -26.25 -13.28 -17.60
N LEU A 2 -26.03 -11.98 -17.47
CA LEU A 2 -26.73 -11.15 -16.48
C LEU A 2 -28.22 -11.07 -16.85
N SER A 3 -29.12 -11.15 -15.85
CA SER A 3 -30.56 -10.99 -16.13
C SER A 3 -30.84 -9.55 -16.59
N ARG A 4 -31.93 -9.35 -17.36
CA ARG A 4 -32.36 -8.02 -17.85
C ARG A 4 -32.54 -7.03 -16.69
N ARG A 5 -33.00 -7.50 -15.53
CA ARG A 5 -33.18 -6.72 -14.31
C ARG A 5 -31.84 -6.31 -13.70
N THR A 6 -30.87 -7.22 -13.66
CA THR A 6 -29.50 -6.95 -13.18
C THR A 6 -28.77 -5.96 -14.12
N PHE A 7 -28.96 -6.09 -15.44
CA PHE A 7 -28.39 -5.16 -16.43
C PHE A 7 -28.94 -3.73 -16.27
N ILE A 8 -30.26 -3.58 -16.12
CA ILE A 8 -30.89 -2.27 -15.91
C ILE A 8 -30.46 -1.65 -14.57
N GLN A 9 -30.37 -2.44 -13.50
CA GLN A 9 -29.90 -1.95 -12.18
C GLN A 9 -28.43 -1.52 -12.20
N THR A 10 -27.55 -2.27 -12.86
CA THR A 10 -26.13 -1.89 -13.00
C THR A 10 -25.96 -0.64 -13.86
N SER A 11 -26.69 -0.50 -14.95
CA SER A 11 -26.63 0.70 -15.79
C SER A 11 -27.11 1.95 -15.08
N SER A 12 -28.18 1.84 -14.28
CA SER A 12 -28.72 2.94 -13.49
C SER A 12 -27.78 3.36 -12.34
N ALA A 13 -27.15 2.39 -11.67
CA ALA A 13 -26.17 2.64 -10.61
C ALA A 13 -24.92 3.31 -11.15
N THR A 14 -24.42 2.88 -12.32
CA THR A 14 -23.26 3.50 -12.98
C THR A 14 -23.55 4.94 -13.40
N ALA A 15 -24.73 5.21 -13.97
CA ALA A 15 -25.15 6.56 -14.37
C ALA A 15 -25.28 7.48 -13.14
N LEU A 16 -25.88 7.00 -12.04
CA LEU A 16 -25.99 7.74 -10.79
C LEU A 16 -24.61 8.06 -10.21
N ALA A 17 -23.73 7.05 -10.13
CA ALA A 17 -22.36 7.23 -9.63
C ALA A 17 -21.59 8.25 -10.46
N SER A 18 -21.68 8.19 -11.79
CA SER A 18 -21.02 9.14 -12.68
C SER A 18 -21.51 10.58 -12.47
N ARG A 19 -22.83 10.77 -12.24
CA ARG A 19 -23.40 12.10 -11.93
C ARG A 19 -22.95 12.62 -10.57
N LEU A 20 -22.99 11.78 -9.53
CA LEU A 20 -22.64 12.17 -8.16
C LEU A 20 -21.17 12.55 -8.01
N PHE A 21 -20.29 11.88 -8.76
CA PHE A 21 -18.85 12.07 -8.70
C PHE A 21 -18.28 12.76 -9.97
N ALA A 22 -19.13 13.35 -10.80
CA ALA A 22 -18.66 14.19 -11.90
C ALA A 22 -17.74 15.30 -11.38
N ALA A 23 -16.65 15.53 -12.10
CA ALA A 23 -15.73 16.61 -11.79
C ALA A 23 -16.48 17.93 -11.85
N ALA A 24 -16.80 18.51 -10.70
CA ALA A 24 -17.24 19.88 -10.61
C ALA A 24 -16.02 20.72 -10.17
N ASP A 25 -15.87 21.86 -10.77
CA ASP A 25 -14.84 22.88 -10.44
C ASP A 25 -15.16 23.55 -9.09
N SER A 26 -15.31 22.74 -8.04
CA SER A 26 -15.81 23.12 -6.73
C SER A 26 -14.88 22.63 -5.63
N THR A 27 -14.54 23.52 -4.70
CA THR A 27 -13.85 23.18 -3.45
C THR A 27 -14.77 22.57 -2.39
N LYS A 28 -16.06 22.39 -2.71
CA LYS A 28 -17.09 21.86 -1.79
C LYS A 28 -17.63 20.52 -2.30
N PRO A 29 -18.13 19.66 -1.41
CA PRO A 29 -18.81 18.43 -1.79
C PRO A 29 -20.03 18.67 -2.68
N ASN A 30 -20.39 17.68 -3.47
CA ASN A 30 -21.61 17.69 -4.28
C ASN A 30 -22.85 17.77 -3.37
N PRO A 31 -23.77 18.75 -3.59
CA PRO A 31 -24.98 18.93 -2.76
C PRO A 31 -25.90 17.71 -2.73
N GLU A 32 -25.92 16.90 -3.80
CA GLU A 32 -26.71 15.67 -3.83
C GLU A 32 -26.12 14.60 -2.89
N LEU A 33 -24.78 14.46 -2.81
CA LEU A 33 -24.12 13.61 -1.82
C LEU A 33 -24.39 14.11 -0.40
N GLU A 34 -24.35 15.42 -0.15
CA GLU A 34 -24.72 16.01 1.14
C GLU A 34 -26.16 15.69 1.52
N THR A 35 -27.10 15.77 0.55
CA THR A 35 -28.50 15.39 0.77
C THR A 35 -28.66 13.91 1.14
N LEU A 36 -27.92 13.02 0.47
CA LEU A 36 -27.93 11.58 0.77
C LEU A 36 -27.32 11.30 2.15
N GLY A 37 -26.19 11.94 2.47
CA GLY A 37 -25.56 11.81 3.79
C GLY A 37 -26.46 12.27 4.93
N ALA A 38 -27.17 13.39 4.74
CA ALA A 38 -28.08 13.93 5.73
C ALA A 38 -29.21 12.94 6.13
N VAL A 39 -29.63 12.05 5.22
CA VAL A 39 -30.64 11.01 5.52
C VAL A 39 -30.12 10.05 6.60
N ALA A 40 -28.89 9.55 6.46
CA ALA A 40 -28.30 8.65 7.46
C ALA A 40 -28.18 9.32 8.83
N LEU A 41 -27.66 10.56 8.85
CA LEU A 41 -27.46 11.32 10.08
C LEU A 41 -28.80 11.61 10.80
N ALA A 42 -29.85 11.96 10.05
CA ALA A 42 -31.18 12.22 10.59
C ALA A 42 -31.82 10.94 11.16
N GLU A 43 -31.73 9.82 10.44
CA GLU A 43 -32.31 8.55 10.91
C GLU A 43 -31.56 8.01 12.15
N ALA A 44 -30.22 8.07 12.16
CA ALA A 44 -29.42 7.69 13.33
C ALA A 44 -29.79 8.53 14.58
N LYS A 45 -29.96 9.84 14.42
CA LYS A 45 -30.41 10.74 15.50
C LYS A 45 -31.80 10.37 16.01
N LYS A 46 -32.76 10.09 15.12
CA LYS A 46 -34.12 9.64 15.46
C LYS A 46 -34.08 8.34 16.26
N LEU A 47 -33.17 7.42 15.93
CA LEU A 47 -32.96 6.13 16.58
C LEU A 47 -32.06 6.21 17.84
N LYS A 48 -31.68 7.44 18.25
CA LYS A 48 -30.88 7.75 19.45
C LYS A 48 -29.46 7.20 19.43
N ALA A 49 -28.86 7.04 18.24
CA ALA A 49 -27.42 6.80 18.14
C ALA A 49 -26.62 8.03 18.63
N THR A 50 -25.54 7.81 19.34
CA THR A 50 -24.65 8.86 19.87
C THR A 50 -23.64 9.37 18.84
N TYR A 51 -23.36 8.56 17.81
CA TYR A 51 -22.52 8.89 16.67
C TYR A 51 -23.05 8.19 15.42
N CYS A 52 -22.86 8.83 14.27
CA CYS A 52 -23.12 8.24 12.96
C CYS A 52 -22.17 8.82 11.93
N ASP A 53 -21.65 7.97 11.07
CA ASP A 53 -21.04 8.36 9.81
C ASP A 53 -21.58 7.53 8.64
N ILE A 54 -21.49 8.11 7.44
CA ILE A 54 -21.81 7.45 6.19
C ILE A 54 -20.67 7.68 5.19
N ARG A 55 -20.29 6.63 4.46
CA ARG A 55 -19.40 6.71 3.31
C ARG A 55 -20.14 6.23 2.07
N ILE A 56 -20.20 7.07 1.04
CA ILE A 56 -20.71 6.72 -0.29
C ILE A 56 -19.51 6.64 -1.19
N ILE A 57 -19.24 5.47 -1.80
CA ILE A 57 -17.98 5.22 -2.49
C ILE A 57 -18.23 4.60 -3.87
N ARG A 58 -17.53 5.14 -4.88
CA ARG A 58 -17.38 4.54 -6.20
C ARG A 58 -15.93 4.10 -6.39
N TYR A 59 -15.73 2.84 -6.72
CA TYR A 59 -14.45 2.30 -7.18
C TYR A 59 -14.45 2.06 -8.67
N ARG A 60 -13.30 2.33 -9.30
CA ARG A 60 -12.96 1.85 -10.64
C ARG A 60 -11.57 1.25 -10.62
N ARG A 61 -11.39 0.15 -11.37
CA ARG A 61 -10.10 -0.51 -11.57
C ARG A 61 -9.97 -0.90 -13.01
N GLN A 62 -8.80 -0.64 -13.60
CA GLN A 62 -8.46 -1.11 -14.93
C GLN A 62 -7.05 -1.66 -14.91
N PHE A 63 -6.87 -2.88 -15.42
CA PHE A 63 -5.56 -3.50 -15.63
C PHE A 63 -5.45 -3.91 -17.10
N VAL A 64 -4.34 -3.55 -17.73
CA VAL A 64 -4.00 -3.90 -19.09
C VAL A 64 -2.68 -4.63 -19.05
N THR A 65 -2.65 -5.87 -19.53
CA THR A 65 -1.50 -6.77 -19.47
C THR A 65 -1.22 -7.35 -20.84
N VAL A 66 0.05 -7.49 -21.19
CA VAL A 66 0.52 -8.30 -22.32
C VAL A 66 1.54 -9.31 -21.80
N ARG A 67 1.38 -10.58 -22.22
CA ARG A 67 2.35 -11.64 -21.97
C ARG A 67 2.80 -12.24 -23.30
N LEU A 68 4.10 -12.45 -23.41
CA LEU A 68 4.75 -13.09 -24.55
C LEU A 68 5.31 -14.44 -24.09
N ASN A 69 4.65 -15.52 -24.48
CA ASN A 69 5.00 -16.88 -24.10
C ASN A 69 5.44 -17.69 -25.33
N PRO A 70 6.26 -18.74 -25.19
CA PRO A 70 6.50 -19.66 -26.28
C PRO A 70 5.22 -20.45 -26.61
N GLU A 71 4.91 -20.54 -27.88
CA GLU A 71 3.85 -21.42 -28.38
C GLU A 71 4.34 -22.87 -28.40
N ARG A 72 3.60 -23.78 -27.79
CA ARG A 72 3.97 -25.19 -27.72
C ARG A 72 4.07 -25.81 -29.13
N GLY A 73 5.19 -26.44 -29.41
CA GLY A 73 5.44 -27.21 -30.63
C GLY A 73 5.77 -26.40 -31.89
N THR A 74 5.71 -25.08 -31.87
CA THR A 74 5.99 -24.24 -33.05
C THR A 74 7.25 -23.39 -32.91
N GLY A 75 7.73 -23.15 -31.69
CA GLY A 75 8.85 -22.24 -31.42
C GLY A 75 8.52 -20.76 -31.63
N LYS A 76 7.28 -20.42 -31.99
CA LYS A 76 6.82 -19.05 -32.14
C LYS A 76 6.52 -18.41 -30.78
N THR A 77 6.42 -17.08 -30.74
CA THR A 77 5.96 -16.34 -29.58
C THR A 77 4.46 -16.10 -29.72
N LEU A 78 3.70 -16.53 -28.71
CA LEU A 78 2.28 -16.25 -28.55
C LEU A 78 2.11 -14.99 -27.69
N GLU A 79 1.43 -13.97 -28.23
CA GLU A 79 0.98 -12.81 -27.48
C GLU A 79 -0.36 -13.09 -26.82
N VAL A 80 -0.44 -12.83 -25.51
CA VAL A 80 -1.67 -12.99 -24.72
C VAL A 80 -1.99 -11.65 -24.04
N PRO A 81 -2.84 -10.81 -24.67
CA PRO A 81 -3.36 -9.62 -24.01
C PRO A 81 -4.46 -9.99 -23.01
N ASN A 82 -4.54 -9.26 -21.91
CA ASN A 82 -5.64 -9.36 -20.96
C ASN A 82 -6.03 -7.97 -20.47
N ILE A 83 -7.33 -7.66 -20.52
CA ILE A 83 -7.90 -6.40 -20.10
C ILE A 83 -8.96 -6.69 -19.05
N SER A 84 -8.79 -6.11 -17.88
CA SER A 84 -9.79 -6.11 -16.82
C SER A 84 -10.22 -4.67 -16.55
N ASP A 85 -11.49 -4.37 -16.70
CA ASP A 85 -12.10 -3.08 -16.35
C ASP A 85 -13.36 -3.35 -15.55
N GLY A 86 -13.46 -2.75 -14.37
CA GLY A 86 -14.57 -2.99 -13.48
C GLY A 86 -14.64 -1.96 -12.36
N GLY A 87 -15.75 -2.00 -11.62
CA GLY A 87 -15.96 -1.09 -10.51
C GLY A 87 -17.07 -1.55 -9.59
N SER A 88 -17.22 -0.84 -8.48
CA SER A 88 -18.32 -1.00 -7.53
C SER A 88 -18.82 0.35 -7.06
N PHE A 89 -20.09 0.42 -6.67
CA PHE A 89 -20.71 1.61 -6.12
C PHE A 89 -21.69 1.22 -5.03
N GLY A 90 -21.65 1.93 -3.90
CA GLY A 90 -22.51 1.67 -2.75
C GLY A 90 -22.19 2.60 -1.61
N PHE A 91 -22.77 2.29 -0.44
CA PHE A 91 -22.52 3.04 0.77
C PHE A 91 -22.47 2.12 2.00
N GLY A 92 -21.76 2.57 3.04
CA GLY A 92 -21.75 1.97 4.36
C GLY A 92 -22.04 3.02 5.42
N VAL A 93 -22.82 2.63 6.43
CA VAL A 93 -23.17 3.45 7.59
C VAL A 93 -22.59 2.81 8.84
N ARG A 94 -21.86 3.59 9.63
CA ARG A 94 -21.33 3.20 10.93
C ARG A 94 -21.96 4.06 12.01
N VAL A 95 -22.37 3.43 13.11
CA VAL A 95 -23.00 4.13 14.23
C VAL A 95 -22.44 3.67 15.57
N ILE A 96 -22.55 4.53 16.58
CA ILE A 96 -22.41 4.15 17.99
C ILE A 96 -23.78 4.27 18.65
N ALA A 97 -24.29 3.16 19.19
CA ALA A 97 -25.48 3.13 20.01
C ALA A 97 -25.21 2.24 21.23
N ASP A 98 -25.70 2.67 22.39
CA ASP A 98 -25.48 2.01 23.69
C ASP A 98 -24.00 1.71 23.98
N GLY A 99 -23.10 2.58 23.47
CA GLY A 99 -21.65 2.48 23.66
C GLY A 99 -20.96 1.42 22.81
N SER A 100 -21.59 0.89 21.76
CA SER A 100 -21.02 -0.11 20.86
C SER A 100 -21.13 0.30 19.40
N TRP A 101 -20.18 -0.18 18.58
CA TRP A 101 -20.22 -0.01 17.14
C TRP A 101 -21.25 -0.92 16.47
N GLY A 102 -21.93 -0.38 15.47
CA GLY A 102 -22.70 -1.13 14.48
C GLY A 102 -22.42 -0.63 13.08
N PHE A 103 -22.47 -1.53 12.11
CA PHE A 103 -22.21 -1.26 10.71
C PHE A 103 -23.21 -2.02 9.83
N ALA A 104 -23.68 -1.36 8.78
CA ALA A 104 -24.43 -1.97 7.70
C ALA A 104 -24.17 -1.25 6.38
N ALA A 105 -24.34 -1.94 5.25
CA ALA A 105 -23.97 -1.42 3.94
C ALA A 105 -24.92 -1.92 2.84
N SER A 106 -25.04 -1.16 1.73
CA SER A 106 -25.84 -1.55 0.58
C SER A 106 -25.29 -0.97 -0.73
N PRO A 107 -25.42 -1.67 -1.86
CA PRO A 107 -25.14 -1.13 -3.19
C PRO A 107 -26.26 -0.20 -3.72
N LEU A 108 -27.41 -0.10 -3.06
CA LEU A 108 -28.57 0.67 -3.51
C LEU A 108 -28.57 2.08 -2.95
N VAL A 109 -27.89 3.01 -3.59
CA VAL A 109 -27.71 4.40 -3.12
C VAL A 109 -29.00 5.20 -3.36
N THR A 110 -30.00 5.03 -2.47
CA THR A 110 -31.26 5.78 -2.45
C THR A 110 -31.59 6.24 -1.04
N LYS A 111 -32.35 7.34 -0.91
CA LYS A 111 -32.75 7.87 0.41
C LYS A 111 -33.47 6.82 1.29
N ALA A 112 -34.38 6.04 0.70
CA ALA A 112 -35.12 5.01 1.42
C ALA A 112 -34.21 3.90 1.93
N GLU A 113 -33.29 3.43 1.10
CA GLU A 113 -32.34 2.38 1.46
C GLU A 113 -31.31 2.87 2.48
N ILE A 114 -30.83 4.11 2.37
CA ILE A 114 -29.92 4.72 3.35
C ILE A 114 -30.58 4.77 4.72
N ALA A 115 -31.86 5.19 4.81
CA ALA A 115 -32.60 5.18 6.08
C ALA A 115 -32.75 3.76 6.64
N ARG A 116 -33.11 2.78 5.81
CA ARG A 116 -33.26 1.37 6.19
C ARG A 116 -31.94 0.79 6.74
N ILE A 117 -30.84 0.97 6.01
CA ILE A 117 -29.50 0.49 6.39
C ILE A 117 -29.01 1.18 7.67
N THR A 118 -29.30 2.47 7.84
CA THR A 118 -28.99 3.16 9.10
C THR A 118 -29.70 2.53 10.28
N GLY A 119 -30.99 2.16 10.11
CA GLY A 119 -31.75 1.42 11.14
C GLY A 119 -31.13 0.06 11.46
N GLU A 120 -30.67 -0.66 10.45
CA GLU A 120 -29.98 -1.94 10.60
C GLU A 120 -28.64 -1.77 11.36
N ALA A 121 -27.82 -0.77 11.00
CA ALA A 121 -26.59 -0.46 11.72
C ALA A 121 -26.84 -0.16 13.21
N VAL A 122 -27.91 0.60 13.53
CA VAL A 122 -28.29 0.87 14.92
C VAL A 122 -28.73 -0.40 15.66
N ALA A 123 -29.48 -1.28 15.01
CA ALA A 123 -29.87 -2.56 15.60
C ALA A 123 -28.66 -3.45 15.90
N VAL A 124 -27.66 -3.51 14.97
CA VAL A 124 -26.40 -4.22 15.17
C VAL A 124 -25.62 -3.62 16.36
N ALA A 125 -25.52 -2.29 16.45
CA ALA A 125 -24.82 -1.63 17.55
C ALA A 125 -25.44 -2.01 18.92
N LYS A 126 -26.77 -1.97 19.03
CA LYS A 126 -27.49 -2.33 20.25
C LYS A 126 -27.31 -3.82 20.60
N ALA A 127 -27.32 -4.70 19.62
CA ALA A 127 -27.05 -6.12 19.84
C ALA A 127 -25.62 -6.35 20.36
N ASN A 128 -24.63 -5.67 19.76
CA ASN A 128 -23.23 -5.74 20.19
C ASN A 128 -23.01 -5.16 21.61
N ALA A 129 -23.86 -4.24 22.05
CA ALA A 129 -23.74 -3.61 23.36
C ALA A 129 -23.81 -4.60 24.53
N VAL A 130 -24.43 -5.76 24.34
CA VAL A 130 -24.51 -6.83 25.34
C VAL A 130 -23.13 -7.48 25.59
N LEU A 131 -22.26 -7.48 24.57
CA LEU A 131 -20.95 -8.12 24.61
C LEU A 131 -19.80 -7.13 24.88
N LYS A 132 -20.07 -5.82 24.96
CA LYS A 132 -19.02 -4.83 25.13
C LYS A 132 -18.29 -4.97 26.47
N SER A 133 -16.98 -4.99 26.42
CA SER A 133 -16.12 -4.92 27.61
C SER A 133 -15.94 -3.48 28.12
N ARG A 134 -16.07 -2.50 27.24
CA ARG A 134 -15.98 -1.06 27.50
C ARG A 134 -16.79 -0.28 26.45
N PRO A 135 -17.31 0.90 26.77
CA PRO A 135 -17.94 1.75 25.79
C PRO A 135 -16.90 2.33 24.80
N VAL A 136 -17.31 2.51 23.55
CA VAL A 136 -16.52 3.21 22.54
C VAL A 136 -16.34 4.67 22.94
N GLN A 137 -15.11 5.16 22.87
CA GLN A 137 -14.74 6.55 23.11
C GLN A 137 -13.98 7.09 21.91
N LEU A 138 -14.52 8.11 21.25
CA LEU A 138 -13.87 8.74 20.10
C LEU A 138 -13.01 9.91 20.56
N ALA A 139 -11.74 9.93 20.13
CA ALA A 139 -10.93 11.13 20.21
C ALA A 139 -11.61 12.28 19.42
N PRO A 140 -11.53 13.54 19.91
CA PRO A 140 -12.17 14.67 19.23
C PRO A 140 -11.60 14.89 17.83
N VAL A 141 -12.42 15.39 16.93
CA VAL A 141 -12.04 15.79 15.57
C VAL A 141 -12.70 17.10 15.21
N LYS A 142 -11.99 17.95 14.48
CA LYS A 142 -12.57 19.15 13.90
C LYS A 142 -13.50 18.76 12.75
N ALA A 143 -14.67 19.38 12.66
CA ALA A 143 -15.56 19.22 11.51
C ALA A 143 -15.00 19.97 10.28
N TYR A 144 -15.04 19.30 9.13
CA TYR A 144 -14.61 19.87 7.85
C TYR A 144 -15.71 19.75 6.81
N ARG A 145 -15.86 20.79 6.00
CA ARG A 145 -16.63 20.75 4.75
C ARG A 145 -15.69 21.07 3.61
N ASP A 146 -15.17 20.02 2.96
CA ASP A 146 -14.02 20.16 2.07
C ASP A 146 -14.08 19.16 0.92
N ARG A 147 -13.31 19.46 -0.13
CA ARG A 147 -13.05 18.55 -1.24
C ARG A 147 -11.56 18.44 -1.48
N TRP A 148 -11.08 17.21 -1.55
CA TRP A 148 -9.69 16.87 -1.82
C TRP A 148 -9.59 15.92 -3.01
N GLN A 149 -8.53 16.01 -3.79
CA GLN A 149 -8.24 15.06 -4.85
C GLN A 149 -6.75 14.85 -5.05
N THR A 150 -6.37 13.66 -5.48
CA THR A 150 -5.05 13.40 -6.06
C THR A 150 -4.79 14.41 -7.18
N PRO A 151 -3.65 15.12 -7.20
CA PRO A 151 -3.24 15.90 -8.36
C PRO A 151 -3.00 14.99 -9.57
N PHE A 152 -3.66 15.27 -10.70
CA PHE A 152 -3.43 14.55 -11.97
C PHE A 152 -3.73 15.47 -13.16
N GLU A 153 -3.09 15.19 -14.29
CA GLU A 153 -3.26 15.94 -15.53
C GLU A 153 -4.12 15.18 -16.55
N ARG A 154 -3.98 13.85 -16.59
CA ARG A 154 -4.66 12.99 -17.57
C ARG A 154 -5.37 11.82 -16.91
N ASP A 155 -6.71 11.81 -16.99
CA ASP A 155 -7.52 10.69 -16.47
C ASP A 155 -7.17 9.39 -17.21
N PRO A 156 -6.63 8.37 -16.51
CA PRO A 156 -6.26 7.12 -17.15
C PRO A 156 -7.45 6.35 -17.73
N PHE A 157 -8.65 6.56 -17.21
CA PHE A 157 -9.86 5.90 -17.71
C PHE A 157 -10.41 6.56 -18.99
N ALA A 158 -9.92 7.75 -19.35
CA ALA A 158 -10.21 8.41 -20.62
C ALA A 158 -9.20 8.05 -21.74
N VAL A 159 -8.08 7.42 -21.39
CA VAL A 159 -7.07 6.97 -22.36
C VAL A 159 -7.55 5.67 -23.01
N SER A 160 -7.39 5.56 -24.35
CA SER A 160 -7.81 4.37 -25.08
C SER A 160 -7.06 3.11 -24.67
N ILE A 161 -7.70 1.96 -24.82
CA ILE A 161 -7.06 0.66 -24.56
C ILE A 161 -5.94 0.40 -25.57
N GLU A 162 -6.12 0.85 -26.81
CA GLU A 162 -5.14 0.72 -27.90
C GLU A 162 -3.83 1.43 -27.55
N GLU A 163 -3.88 2.67 -27.05
CA GLU A 163 -2.70 3.41 -26.63
C GLU A 163 -1.96 2.69 -25.49
N LYS A 164 -2.69 2.17 -24.52
CA LYS A 164 -2.14 1.40 -23.41
C LYS A 164 -1.48 0.11 -23.87
N LEU A 165 -2.14 -0.63 -24.76
CA LEU A 165 -1.62 -1.88 -25.32
C LEU A 165 -0.37 -1.66 -26.14
N GLU A 166 -0.29 -0.60 -26.96
CA GLU A 166 0.89 -0.28 -27.78
C GLU A 166 2.13 -0.08 -26.91
N LEU A 167 2.02 0.69 -25.85
CA LEU A 167 3.12 0.91 -24.92
C LEU A 167 3.60 -0.39 -24.27
N ILE A 168 2.68 -1.19 -23.70
CA ILE A 168 3.09 -2.39 -22.97
C ILE A 168 3.52 -3.53 -23.90
N ARG A 169 3.04 -3.59 -25.14
CA ARG A 169 3.57 -4.48 -26.19
C ARG A 169 5.01 -4.17 -26.50
N THR A 170 5.30 -2.88 -26.70
CA THR A 170 6.69 -2.42 -26.98
C THR A 170 7.62 -2.79 -25.82
N ALA A 171 7.21 -2.58 -24.58
CA ALA A 171 8.01 -2.97 -23.41
C ALA A 171 8.17 -4.49 -23.30
N ALA A 172 7.11 -5.28 -23.47
CA ALA A 172 7.18 -6.73 -23.42
C ALA A 172 8.07 -7.31 -24.54
N ALA A 173 7.99 -6.74 -25.75
CA ALA A 173 8.85 -7.13 -26.88
C ALA A 173 10.32 -6.83 -26.62
N ALA A 174 10.64 -5.66 -26.02
CA ALA A 174 12.00 -5.31 -25.61
C ALA A 174 12.56 -6.28 -24.57
N ALA A 175 11.75 -6.69 -23.59
CA ALA A 175 12.13 -7.70 -22.59
C ALA A 175 12.33 -9.10 -23.21
N LYS A 176 11.54 -9.47 -24.23
CA LYS A 176 11.56 -10.79 -24.89
C LYS A 176 12.64 -10.93 -25.99
N LYS A 177 13.36 -9.87 -26.33
CA LYS A 177 14.21 -9.80 -27.54
C LYS A 177 15.31 -10.88 -27.62
N ASP A 178 15.82 -11.39 -26.50
CA ASP A 178 16.85 -12.45 -26.48
C ASP A 178 16.22 -13.84 -26.45
N LYS A 179 16.79 -14.80 -27.20
CA LYS A 179 16.31 -16.19 -27.28
C LYS A 179 16.37 -16.97 -25.96
N ARG A 180 17.25 -16.55 -25.02
CA ARG A 180 17.37 -17.13 -23.67
C ARG A 180 16.21 -16.73 -22.77
N VAL A 181 15.52 -15.65 -23.09
CA VAL A 181 14.29 -15.25 -22.38
C VAL A 181 13.13 -16.11 -22.85
N PHE A 182 12.66 -16.98 -21.97
CA PHE A 182 11.56 -17.91 -22.23
C PHE A 182 10.23 -17.17 -22.34
N SER A 183 9.92 -16.29 -21.38
CA SER A 183 8.72 -15.47 -21.40
C SER A 183 9.00 -14.06 -20.90
N ALA A 184 8.19 -13.11 -21.35
CA ALA A 184 8.21 -11.72 -20.87
C ALA A 184 6.81 -11.16 -20.77
N GLY A 185 6.63 -10.13 -19.96
CA GLY A 185 5.35 -9.46 -19.82
C GLY A 185 5.48 -8.02 -19.38
N CYS A 186 4.45 -7.24 -19.69
CA CYS A 186 4.28 -5.89 -19.17
C CYS A 186 2.82 -5.67 -18.80
N ASN A 187 2.59 -4.93 -17.72
CA ASN A 187 1.25 -4.49 -17.32
C ASN A 187 1.27 -3.07 -16.80
N ILE A 188 0.11 -2.42 -16.92
CA ILE A 188 -0.20 -1.15 -16.27
C ILE A 188 -1.55 -1.27 -15.58
N GLY A 189 -1.68 -0.64 -14.43
CA GLY A 189 -2.88 -0.71 -13.61
C GLY A 189 -3.29 0.66 -13.07
N PHE A 190 -4.59 0.90 -13.04
CA PHE A 190 -5.20 2.13 -12.55
C PHE A 190 -6.31 1.80 -11.56
N ARG A 191 -6.39 2.58 -10.48
CA ARG A 191 -7.44 2.49 -9.48
C ARG A 191 -7.93 3.89 -9.14
N SER A 192 -9.25 4.07 -9.11
CA SER A 192 -9.90 5.30 -8.64
C SER A 192 -10.83 4.97 -7.49
N GLU A 193 -10.76 5.76 -6.43
CA GLU A 193 -11.69 5.78 -5.32
C GLU A 193 -12.29 7.17 -5.21
N ASP A 194 -13.57 7.32 -5.55
CA ASP A 194 -14.36 8.53 -5.28
C ASP A 194 -15.17 8.28 -4.01
N LYS A 195 -14.89 9.04 -2.96
CA LYS A 195 -15.48 8.87 -1.64
C LYS A 195 -16.15 10.16 -1.17
N TYR A 196 -17.37 10.04 -0.71
CA TYR A 196 -18.02 11.03 0.13
C TYR A 196 -18.15 10.51 1.55
N PHE A 197 -17.79 11.32 2.52
CA PHE A 197 -17.90 11.05 3.96
C PHE A 197 -18.71 12.16 4.63
N ALA A 198 -19.65 11.76 5.50
CA ALA A 198 -20.33 12.69 6.39
C ALA A 198 -20.48 12.09 7.78
N SER A 199 -20.37 12.92 8.82
CA SER A 199 -20.53 12.49 10.21
C SER A 199 -21.50 13.36 10.99
N SER A 200 -22.10 12.80 12.06
CA SER A 200 -22.97 13.52 13.00
C SER A 200 -22.24 14.62 13.77
N GLU A 201 -20.91 14.66 13.71
CA GLU A 201 -20.08 15.74 14.28
C GLU A 201 -19.90 16.92 13.32
N GLY A 202 -20.55 16.89 12.14
CA GLY A 202 -20.63 18.00 11.19
C GLY A 202 -19.65 17.95 10.03
N SER A 203 -18.84 16.90 9.89
CA SER A 203 -18.01 16.74 8.71
C SER A 203 -18.81 16.38 7.46
N SER A 204 -18.42 16.95 6.31
CA SER A 204 -18.93 16.67 4.96
C SER A 204 -17.74 16.77 4.01
N ILE A 205 -17.17 15.65 3.58
CA ILE A 205 -15.90 15.59 2.87
C ILE A 205 -16.06 14.75 1.61
N GLN A 206 -15.60 15.26 0.47
CA GLN A 206 -15.52 14.50 -0.77
C GLN A 206 -14.07 14.36 -1.20
N GLN A 207 -13.65 13.13 -1.54
CA GLN A 207 -12.28 12.86 -1.94
C GLN A 207 -12.23 12.01 -3.21
N LEU A 208 -11.25 12.29 -4.08
CA LEU A 208 -10.87 11.45 -5.20
C LEU A 208 -9.42 11.00 -5.00
N ASN A 209 -9.21 9.70 -4.84
CA ASN A 209 -7.89 9.09 -4.88
C ASN A 209 -7.71 8.35 -6.20
N LEU A 210 -6.62 8.64 -6.92
CA LEU A 210 -6.28 8.04 -8.19
C LEU A 210 -4.88 7.45 -8.13
N GLN A 211 -4.72 6.17 -8.46
CA GLN A 211 -3.46 5.44 -8.38
C GLN A 211 -3.08 4.86 -9.73
N THR A 212 -1.78 4.92 -10.04
CA THR A 212 -1.15 4.37 -11.25
C THR A 212 -0.01 3.44 -10.87
N SER A 213 0.05 2.26 -11.48
CA SER A 213 1.07 1.25 -11.26
C SER A 213 1.48 0.58 -12.58
N ALA A 214 2.69 0.00 -12.62
CA ALA A 214 3.18 -0.74 -13.77
C ALA A 214 4.17 -1.81 -13.36
N GLN A 215 4.44 -2.76 -14.25
CA GLN A 215 5.48 -3.76 -14.10
C GLN A 215 5.93 -4.29 -15.46
N VAL A 216 7.23 -4.53 -15.59
CA VAL A 216 7.83 -5.34 -16.66
C VAL A 216 8.54 -6.53 -16.04
N ASN A 217 8.43 -7.69 -16.66
CA ASN A 217 9.15 -8.89 -16.21
C ASN A 217 9.69 -9.69 -17.37
N ALA A 218 10.78 -10.42 -17.12
CA ALA A 218 11.33 -11.42 -18.02
C ALA A 218 11.73 -12.67 -17.24
N THR A 219 11.52 -13.83 -17.84
CA THR A 219 11.94 -15.13 -17.31
C THR A 219 12.89 -15.78 -18.28
N ALA A 220 14.12 -16.06 -17.85
CA ALA A 220 15.11 -16.81 -18.61
C ALA A 220 15.18 -18.26 -18.11
N VAL A 221 15.46 -19.19 -19.02
CA VAL A 221 15.53 -20.63 -18.75
C VAL A 221 16.78 -21.22 -19.37
N ASP A 222 17.54 -22.00 -18.60
CA ASP A 222 18.58 -22.92 -19.08
C ASP A 222 18.02 -24.35 -18.97
N GLN A 223 17.54 -24.88 -20.09
CA GLN A 223 16.94 -26.23 -20.12
C GLN A 223 17.93 -27.32 -19.78
N ALA A 224 19.21 -27.18 -20.15
CA ALA A 224 20.25 -28.19 -19.89
C ALA A 224 20.54 -28.34 -18.39
N LYS A 225 20.42 -27.25 -17.64
CA LYS A 225 20.64 -27.23 -16.19
C LYS A 225 19.34 -27.28 -15.38
N ALA A 226 18.17 -27.32 -16.03
CA ALA A 226 16.85 -27.18 -15.42
C ALA A 226 16.72 -25.92 -14.52
N LEU A 227 17.36 -24.81 -14.91
CA LEU A 227 17.34 -23.56 -14.18
C LEU A 227 16.35 -22.58 -14.80
N SER A 228 15.66 -21.86 -13.97
CA SER A 228 14.79 -20.74 -14.35
C SER A 228 15.01 -19.57 -13.40
N LYS A 229 15.14 -18.36 -13.94
CA LYS A 229 15.21 -17.11 -13.17
C LYS A 229 14.24 -16.11 -13.75
N THR A 230 13.63 -15.32 -12.88
CA THR A 230 12.76 -14.20 -13.25
C THR A 230 13.36 -12.92 -12.71
N ARG A 231 13.29 -11.85 -13.47
CA ARG A 231 13.65 -10.49 -13.07
C ARG A 231 12.48 -9.56 -13.34
N ARG A 232 12.21 -8.66 -12.41
CA ARG A 232 11.13 -7.68 -12.52
C ARG A 232 11.69 -6.26 -12.44
N TYR A 233 11.04 -5.37 -13.14
CA TYR A 233 11.09 -3.95 -12.90
C TYR A 233 9.70 -3.50 -12.51
N VAL A 234 9.53 -3.10 -11.27
CA VAL A 234 8.31 -2.50 -10.74
C VAL A 234 8.66 -1.03 -10.46
N PRO A 235 8.28 -0.07 -11.31
CA PRO A 235 8.47 1.35 -10.98
C PRO A 235 7.65 1.70 -9.74
N PRO A 236 8.03 2.76 -9.00
CA PRO A 236 7.23 3.22 -7.86
C PRO A 236 5.76 3.40 -8.23
N PRO A 237 4.81 2.68 -7.59
CA PRO A 237 3.40 2.96 -7.76
C PRO A 237 3.08 4.29 -7.09
N VAL A 238 2.21 5.10 -7.71
CA VAL A 238 1.98 6.49 -7.27
C VAL A 238 0.50 6.86 -7.30
N THR A 239 0.14 7.86 -6.48
CA THR A 239 -1.11 8.60 -6.67
C THR A 239 -0.91 9.67 -7.74
N ALA A 240 -1.31 9.35 -8.97
CA ALA A 240 -1.21 10.22 -10.15
C ALA A 240 -2.12 9.68 -11.27
N GLY A 241 -2.28 10.45 -12.35
CA GLY A 241 -2.95 10.03 -13.57
C GLY A 241 -2.03 9.32 -14.58
N TYR A 242 -2.51 9.26 -15.84
CA TYR A 242 -1.79 8.58 -16.93
C TYR A 242 -0.49 9.31 -17.32
N GLU A 243 -0.36 10.60 -17.04
CA GLU A 243 0.86 11.38 -17.28
C GLU A 243 2.10 10.79 -16.62
N PHE A 244 1.92 9.93 -15.62
CA PHE A 244 3.02 9.28 -14.93
C PHE A 244 3.55 8.02 -15.64
N VAL A 245 2.74 7.41 -16.52
CA VAL A 245 3.12 6.17 -17.21
C VAL A 245 4.37 6.34 -18.11
N PRO A 246 4.52 7.41 -18.89
CA PRO A 246 5.74 7.66 -19.66
C PRO A 246 7.00 7.81 -18.77
N ILE A 247 6.87 8.45 -17.60
CA ILE A 247 7.97 8.68 -16.66
C ILE A 247 8.49 7.36 -16.05
N MET A 248 7.69 6.32 -16.03
CA MET A 248 8.08 5.00 -15.55
C MET A 248 9.13 4.29 -16.44
N ASN A 249 9.41 4.80 -17.64
CA ASN A 249 10.45 4.30 -18.54
C ASN A 249 10.42 2.78 -18.77
N LEU A 250 9.22 2.22 -19.02
CA LEU A 250 9.00 0.77 -19.09
C LEU A 250 9.80 0.10 -20.19
N VAL A 251 9.93 0.74 -21.36
CA VAL A 251 10.64 0.18 -22.53
C VAL A 251 12.16 0.13 -22.30
N GLU A 252 12.73 1.18 -21.73
CA GLU A 252 14.17 1.24 -21.39
C GLU A 252 14.52 0.20 -20.33
N ASN A 253 13.75 0.16 -19.24
CA ASN A 253 13.96 -0.81 -18.17
C ASN A 253 13.69 -2.26 -18.61
N ALA A 254 12.86 -2.50 -19.62
CA ALA A 254 12.67 -3.83 -20.19
C ALA A 254 13.98 -4.41 -20.77
N GLY A 255 14.81 -3.58 -21.41
CA GLY A 255 16.14 -3.95 -21.85
C GLY A 255 17.05 -4.38 -20.69
N ARG A 256 17.09 -3.55 -19.63
CA ARG A 256 17.85 -3.85 -18.40
C ARG A 256 17.39 -5.16 -17.73
N VAL A 257 16.09 -5.35 -17.57
CA VAL A 257 15.49 -6.59 -17.00
C VAL A 257 15.91 -7.82 -17.79
N ARG A 258 15.94 -7.73 -19.14
CA ARG A 258 16.42 -8.81 -20.01
C ARG A 258 17.89 -9.15 -19.76
N GLU A 259 18.78 -8.16 -19.71
CA GLU A 259 20.20 -8.40 -19.48
C GLU A 259 20.45 -8.99 -18.08
N GLU A 260 19.83 -8.41 -17.06
CA GLU A 260 19.97 -8.85 -15.68
C GLU A 260 19.44 -10.27 -15.45
N VAL A 261 18.30 -10.68 -16.06
CA VAL A 261 17.79 -12.04 -15.90
C VAL A 261 18.70 -13.09 -16.55
N ILE A 262 19.36 -12.72 -17.65
CA ILE A 262 20.31 -13.59 -18.33
C ILE A 262 21.59 -13.74 -17.52
N GLU A 263 22.10 -12.64 -16.93
CA GLU A 263 23.25 -12.68 -16.01
C GLU A 263 22.90 -13.52 -14.77
N HIS A 264 21.73 -13.30 -14.17
CA HIS A 264 21.26 -14.01 -12.96
C HIS A 264 21.14 -15.52 -13.17
N LEU A 265 20.81 -15.98 -14.38
CA LEU A 265 20.72 -17.40 -14.72
C LEU A 265 22.03 -18.15 -14.48
N ASN A 266 23.17 -17.47 -14.63
CA ASN A 266 24.53 -18.01 -14.46
C ASN A 266 25.20 -17.53 -13.16
N ALA A 267 24.51 -16.77 -12.33
CA ALA A 267 25.07 -16.21 -11.10
C ALA A 267 25.39 -17.33 -10.08
N PRO A 268 26.58 -17.35 -9.48
CA PRO A 268 26.93 -18.32 -8.46
C PRO A 268 26.08 -18.10 -7.20
N PRO A 269 25.83 -19.16 -6.41
CA PRO A 269 25.15 -19.02 -5.13
C PRO A 269 25.99 -18.21 -4.15
N VAL A 270 25.30 -17.54 -3.21
CA VAL A 270 25.96 -16.81 -2.13
C VAL A 270 26.67 -17.77 -1.16
N THR A 271 27.80 -17.34 -0.61
CA THR A 271 28.38 -17.98 0.57
C THR A 271 27.72 -17.40 1.82
N ALA A 272 27.06 -18.25 2.61
CA ALA A 272 26.41 -17.87 3.86
C ALA A 272 27.41 -17.30 4.89
N GLY A 273 26.91 -16.50 5.82
CA GLY A 273 27.69 -15.91 6.90
C GLY A 273 27.33 -14.45 7.17
N LYS A 274 28.09 -13.80 8.04
CA LYS A 274 27.93 -12.38 8.34
C LYS A 274 28.44 -11.53 7.18
N LYS A 275 27.57 -10.65 6.65
CA LYS A 275 27.91 -9.74 5.53
C LYS A 275 27.30 -8.37 5.75
N ASP A 276 27.92 -7.36 5.17
CA ASP A 276 27.34 -6.03 5.09
C ASP A 276 26.33 -5.99 3.94
N LEU A 277 25.19 -5.35 4.16
CA LEU A 277 24.14 -5.22 3.16
C LEU A 277 23.95 -3.76 2.76
N VAL A 278 23.80 -3.50 1.46
CA VAL A 278 23.25 -2.25 0.94
C VAL A 278 21.90 -2.58 0.30
N LEU A 279 20.82 -2.05 0.89
CA LEU A 279 19.46 -2.25 0.41
C LEU A 279 19.02 -1.04 -0.41
N LEU A 280 18.66 -1.28 -1.67
CA LEU A 280 18.07 -0.24 -2.52
C LEU A 280 16.61 0.03 -2.12
N PRO A 281 16.05 1.21 -2.44
CA PRO A 281 14.70 1.60 -2.03
C PRO A 281 13.61 0.60 -2.43
N ASN A 282 13.72 0.00 -3.61
CA ASN A 282 12.79 -1.00 -4.14
C ASN A 282 12.89 -2.39 -3.46
N HIS A 283 13.82 -2.57 -2.54
CA HIS A 283 13.89 -3.69 -1.60
C HIS A 283 13.60 -3.25 -0.17
N LEU A 284 14.24 -2.15 0.28
CA LEU A 284 14.15 -1.69 1.67
C LEU A 284 12.72 -1.33 2.09
N TRP A 285 11.87 -0.90 1.13
CA TRP A 285 10.46 -0.61 1.42
C TRP A 285 9.74 -1.78 2.09
N LEU A 286 10.00 -3.03 1.65
CA LEU A 286 9.41 -4.23 2.24
C LEU A 286 9.89 -4.44 3.68
N THR A 287 11.19 -4.23 3.94
CA THR A 287 11.74 -4.33 5.29
C THR A 287 11.15 -3.28 6.22
N ILE A 288 10.96 -2.04 5.75
CA ILE A 288 10.26 -0.98 6.51
C ILE A 288 8.81 -1.39 6.79
N HIS A 289 8.09 -1.86 5.75
CA HIS A 289 6.69 -2.28 5.85
C HIS A 289 6.48 -3.33 6.93
N GLU A 290 7.25 -4.42 6.85
CA GLU A 290 7.09 -5.59 7.70
C GLU A 290 7.61 -5.38 9.12
N SER A 291 8.79 -4.78 9.27
CA SER A 291 9.46 -4.70 10.58
C SER A 291 9.11 -3.44 11.38
N LEU A 292 8.83 -2.30 10.72
CA LEU A 292 8.50 -1.03 11.37
C LEU A 292 7.05 -0.61 11.17
N GLY A 293 6.53 -0.74 9.96
CA GLY A 293 5.16 -0.38 9.63
C GLY A 293 4.16 -1.16 10.49
N HIS A 294 4.12 -2.47 10.33
CA HIS A 294 3.19 -3.33 11.05
C HIS A 294 3.43 -3.41 12.55
N SER A 295 4.67 -3.35 13.02
CA SER A 295 4.97 -3.42 14.46
C SER A 295 4.47 -2.20 15.24
N THR A 296 4.20 -1.09 14.57
CA THR A 296 3.75 0.17 15.18
C THR A 296 2.26 0.47 14.96
N GLU A 297 1.49 -0.50 14.49
CA GLU A 297 0.03 -0.44 14.46
C GLU A 297 -0.54 -0.74 15.86
N LEU A 298 -1.32 0.20 16.42
CA LEU A 298 -1.77 0.08 17.82
C LEU A 298 -2.71 -1.10 18.03
N ASP A 299 -3.61 -1.38 17.09
CA ASP A 299 -4.54 -2.50 17.20
C ASP A 299 -3.84 -3.88 17.24
N ARG A 300 -2.69 -4.03 16.56
CA ARG A 300 -1.84 -5.22 16.70
C ARG A 300 -1.23 -5.32 18.10
N ALA A 301 -0.70 -4.22 18.63
CA ALA A 301 -0.17 -4.18 20.00
C ALA A 301 -1.24 -4.48 21.06
N LEU A 302 -2.51 -4.16 20.77
CA LEU A 302 -3.67 -4.47 21.60
C LEU A 302 -4.23 -5.88 21.38
N GLY A 303 -3.71 -6.63 20.40
CA GLY A 303 -4.11 -8.01 20.11
C GLY A 303 -5.37 -8.14 19.24
N TYR A 304 -5.86 -7.07 18.60
CA TYR A 304 -7.08 -7.13 17.77
C TYR A 304 -6.90 -7.92 16.47
N GLU A 305 -5.66 -8.09 16.02
CA GLU A 305 -5.29 -8.85 14.81
C GLU A 305 -4.65 -10.22 15.12
N ALA A 306 -4.69 -10.68 16.37
CA ALA A 306 -3.92 -11.84 16.83
C ALA A 306 -4.23 -13.14 16.08
N ASN A 307 -5.46 -13.33 15.60
CA ASN A 307 -5.89 -14.53 14.90
C ASN A 307 -5.61 -14.49 13.37
N TYR A 308 -5.32 -13.34 12.80
CA TYR A 308 -5.07 -13.19 11.36
C TYR A 308 -3.68 -12.61 11.05
N ALA A 309 -3.49 -11.32 11.35
CA ALA A 309 -2.28 -10.60 10.95
C ALA A 309 -1.19 -10.57 12.04
N GLY A 310 -1.47 -11.14 13.19
CA GLY A 310 -0.55 -11.25 14.32
C GLY A 310 -0.61 -10.09 15.30
N THR A 311 0.37 -10.06 16.19
CA THR A 311 0.52 -9.06 17.25
C THR A 311 1.68 -8.12 16.98
N SER A 312 2.22 -7.47 18.01
CA SER A 312 3.44 -6.66 17.93
C SER A 312 4.36 -6.93 19.11
N PHE A 313 5.67 -7.00 18.82
CA PHE A 313 6.68 -6.98 19.89
C PHE A 313 6.76 -5.61 20.59
N LEU A 314 6.28 -4.55 19.95
CA LEU A 314 6.15 -3.22 20.54
C LEU A 314 4.83 -3.13 21.31
N THR A 315 4.83 -3.61 22.53
CA THR A 315 3.70 -3.50 23.47
C THR A 315 3.60 -2.09 24.06
N THR A 316 2.44 -1.71 24.58
CA THR A 316 2.14 -0.31 24.97
C THR A 316 3.06 0.24 26.06
N ASP A 317 3.61 -0.60 26.93
CA ASP A 317 4.60 -0.24 27.94
C ASP A 317 5.96 0.22 27.38
N LYS A 318 6.23 -0.12 26.10
CA LYS A 318 7.45 0.24 25.38
C LYS A 318 7.38 1.61 24.69
N LEU A 319 6.19 2.20 24.62
CA LEU A 319 5.98 3.51 24.00
C LEU A 319 6.87 4.59 24.68
N GLY A 320 7.59 5.36 23.87
CA GLY A 320 8.52 6.39 24.33
C GLY A 320 9.86 5.88 24.89
N LYS A 321 10.07 4.56 24.99
CA LYS A 321 11.23 3.96 25.70
C LYS A 321 12.06 3.02 24.84
N ALA A 322 11.40 2.18 24.01
CA ALA A 322 12.09 1.12 23.28
C ALA A 322 13.05 1.69 22.23
N ARG A 323 14.29 1.23 22.27
CA ARG A 323 15.27 1.48 21.22
C ARG A 323 15.09 0.43 20.13
N ILE A 324 14.75 0.89 18.95
CA ILE A 324 14.51 0.05 17.77
C ILE A 324 15.71 0.06 16.83
N GLY A 325 16.32 1.22 16.64
CA GLY A 325 17.40 1.40 15.68
C GLY A 325 18.57 2.23 16.23
N SER A 326 19.58 2.44 15.39
CA SER A 326 20.68 3.37 15.65
C SER A 326 20.19 4.82 15.69
N ASP A 327 21.01 5.75 16.14
CA ASP A 327 20.63 7.17 16.31
C ASP A 327 20.33 7.89 14.99
N ILE A 328 20.72 7.32 13.85
CA ILE A 328 20.40 7.87 12.53
C ILE A 328 19.04 7.41 11.99
N VAL A 329 18.38 6.45 12.65
CA VAL A 329 17.09 5.90 12.21
C VAL A 329 15.97 6.81 12.71
N ASN A 330 15.39 7.58 11.78
CA ASN A 330 14.18 8.37 11.98
C ASN A 330 13.10 7.87 11.01
N VAL A 331 11.92 7.52 11.53
CA VAL A 331 10.82 6.96 10.74
C VAL A 331 9.55 7.75 10.98
N TRP A 332 8.85 8.06 9.90
CA TRP A 332 7.67 8.90 9.89
C TRP A 332 6.45 8.13 9.39
N GLY A 333 5.31 8.33 10.04
CA GLY A 333 3.99 8.04 9.49
C GLY A 333 3.44 9.31 8.83
N ASP A 334 3.03 9.23 7.56
CA ASP A 334 2.71 10.43 6.79
C ASP A 334 1.63 10.18 5.74
N ARG A 335 0.47 10.81 5.91
CA ARG A 335 -0.61 10.79 4.91
C ARG A 335 -0.60 12.02 4.00
N THR A 336 0.46 12.85 4.07
CA THR A 336 0.61 14.07 3.26
C THR A 336 1.75 13.97 2.25
N THR A 337 2.51 12.89 2.26
CA THR A 337 3.65 12.67 1.34
C THR A 337 3.18 12.77 -0.10
N ASP A 338 3.86 13.60 -0.90
CA ASP A 338 3.53 13.76 -2.31
C ASP A 338 3.52 12.40 -3.03
N ARG A 339 2.45 12.14 -3.78
CA ARG A 339 2.24 10.91 -4.57
C ARG A 339 2.32 9.58 -3.82
N GLY A 340 2.30 9.57 -2.50
CA GLY A 340 2.24 8.35 -1.71
C GLY A 340 0.89 7.63 -1.85
N LEU A 341 0.88 6.31 -1.89
CA LEU A 341 -0.33 5.51 -2.11
C LEU A 341 -1.38 5.66 -1.00
N ALA A 342 -0.95 5.90 0.26
CA ALA A 342 -1.83 6.17 1.39
C ALA A 342 -2.04 7.68 1.65
N THR A 343 -1.64 8.53 0.71
CA THR A 343 -1.87 9.98 0.79
C THR A 343 -3.32 10.31 0.52
N VAL A 344 -3.93 11.05 1.42
CA VAL A 344 -5.34 11.48 1.39
C VAL A 344 -5.48 12.87 2.01
N GLY A 345 -6.61 13.53 1.82
CA GLY A 345 -6.95 14.74 2.57
C GLY A 345 -7.40 14.43 4.00
N TYR A 346 -8.17 13.36 4.15
CA TYR A 346 -8.80 12.93 5.40
C TYR A 346 -8.90 11.39 5.46
N ASP A 347 -8.80 10.83 6.64
CA ASP A 347 -9.05 9.41 6.87
C ASP A 347 -10.57 9.10 6.95
N ASP A 348 -10.93 7.84 7.18
CA ASP A 348 -12.34 7.39 7.26
C ASP A 348 -13.01 7.65 8.63
N ASP A 349 -12.32 8.35 9.53
CA ASP A 349 -12.87 8.97 10.75
C ASP A 349 -13.06 10.50 10.58
N GLY A 350 -12.76 11.06 9.41
CA GLY A 350 -12.79 12.50 9.13
C GLY A 350 -11.60 13.27 9.72
N VAL A 351 -10.55 12.59 10.15
CA VAL A 351 -9.32 13.20 10.66
C VAL A 351 -8.49 13.72 9.49
N LYS A 352 -8.10 15.00 9.53
CA LYS A 352 -7.24 15.58 8.50
C LYS A 352 -5.88 14.89 8.46
N ALA A 353 -5.40 14.61 7.27
CA ALA A 353 -4.09 13.98 7.06
C ALA A 353 -2.96 14.74 7.76
N THR A 354 -2.10 14.00 8.44
CA THR A 354 -0.97 14.52 9.22
C THR A 354 0.29 13.71 8.98
N LYS A 355 1.42 14.28 9.41
CA LYS A 355 2.72 13.64 9.52
C LYS A 355 3.12 13.58 11.00
N PHE A 356 3.66 12.44 11.45
CA PHE A 356 4.09 12.24 12.83
C PHE A 356 5.30 11.29 12.91
N PRO A 357 6.20 11.47 13.90
CA PRO A 357 7.34 10.58 14.07
C PRO A 357 6.88 9.25 14.68
N ILE A 358 7.19 8.14 14.01
CA ILE A 358 7.04 6.78 14.56
C ILE A 358 8.28 6.42 15.39
N ILE A 359 9.46 6.67 14.81
CA ILE A 359 10.76 6.47 15.47
C ILE A 359 11.57 7.75 15.32
N GLU A 360 12.18 8.21 16.39
CA GLU A 360 13.07 9.37 16.41
C GLU A 360 14.37 9.01 17.11
N LYS A 361 15.50 9.18 16.40
CA LYS A 361 16.84 8.79 16.88
C LYS A 361 16.86 7.35 17.43
N GLY A 362 16.25 6.44 16.68
CA GLY A 362 16.13 5.03 17.04
C GLY A 362 15.14 4.70 18.16
N ILE A 363 14.46 5.66 18.76
CA ILE A 363 13.50 5.45 19.86
C ILE A 363 12.07 5.47 19.35
N PHE A 364 11.28 4.48 19.73
CA PHE A 364 9.85 4.39 19.42
C PHE A 364 9.05 5.51 20.10
N LYS A 365 8.33 6.33 19.30
CA LYS A 365 7.63 7.54 19.77
C LYS A 365 6.12 7.47 19.72
N HIS A 366 5.55 7.02 18.59
CA HIS A 366 4.11 7.00 18.40
C HIS A 366 3.65 5.75 17.65
N TYR A 367 2.49 5.25 18.05
CA TYR A 367 1.73 4.30 17.26
C TYR A 367 0.96 4.99 16.13
N GLN A 368 0.58 4.20 15.15
CA GLN A 368 -0.45 4.51 14.18
C GLN A 368 -1.81 4.28 14.86
N THR A 369 -2.64 5.31 14.97
CA THR A 369 -3.88 5.25 15.76
C THR A 369 -5.10 5.72 14.98
N ILE A 370 -6.28 5.24 15.39
CA ILE A 370 -7.61 5.72 15.00
C ILE A 370 -8.33 6.33 16.20
N ARG A 371 -9.47 6.97 15.97
CA ARG A 371 -10.16 7.77 17.01
C ARG A 371 -10.61 6.97 18.22
N ASP A 372 -11.05 5.72 18.04
CA ASP A 372 -11.53 4.88 19.15
C ASP A 372 -10.42 4.13 19.90
N GLN A 373 -9.15 4.34 19.51
CA GLN A 373 -7.99 3.68 20.13
C GLN A 373 -7.03 4.66 20.82
N ALA A 374 -6.99 5.93 20.40
CA ALA A 374 -6.02 6.90 20.90
C ALA A 374 -6.03 7.02 22.44
N HIS A 375 -7.21 7.02 23.05
CA HIS A 375 -7.38 7.10 24.52
C HIS A 375 -6.76 5.93 25.28
N LEU A 376 -6.58 4.76 24.63
CA LEU A 376 -6.01 3.54 25.25
C LEU A 376 -4.52 3.66 25.58
N ILE A 377 -3.86 4.63 24.97
CA ILE A 377 -2.46 4.98 25.21
C ILE A 377 -2.30 6.43 25.73
N ASN A 378 -3.40 6.99 26.26
CA ASN A 378 -3.47 8.36 26.76
C ASN A 378 -3.18 9.45 25.71
N GLU A 379 -3.31 9.18 24.42
CA GLU A 379 -3.29 10.20 23.37
C GLU A 379 -4.67 10.88 23.28
N LYS A 380 -4.65 12.21 23.10
CA LYS A 380 -5.86 13.03 23.01
C LYS A 380 -6.44 13.06 21.60
N GLU A 381 -5.63 12.79 20.59
CA GLU A 381 -5.96 12.89 19.17
C GLU A 381 -5.56 11.63 18.42
N SER A 382 -6.31 11.30 17.38
CA SER A 382 -5.95 10.25 16.42
C SER A 382 -4.84 10.71 15.48
N ARG A 383 -4.02 9.77 15.03
CA ARG A 383 -3.01 9.99 13.98
C ARG A 383 -3.59 9.87 12.56
N GLY A 384 -4.91 9.72 12.42
CA GLY A 384 -5.57 9.69 11.12
C GLY A 384 -5.30 8.42 10.31
N CYS A 385 -5.30 7.26 10.96
CA CYS A 385 -4.96 5.98 10.33
C CYS A 385 -6.19 5.09 10.08
N CYS A 386 -7.41 5.63 10.06
CA CYS A 386 -8.64 4.89 9.78
C CYS A 386 -8.88 4.77 8.27
N PHE A 387 -9.16 3.56 7.79
CA PHE A 387 -9.47 3.34 6.37
C PHE A 387 -10.30 2.05 6.19
N ALA A 388 -11.14 2.02 5.18
CA ALA A 388 -11.80 0.81 4.68
C ALA A 388 -11.62 0.71 3.16
N ASP A 389 -11.38 -0.48 2.68
CA ASP A 389 -11.07 -0.72 1.27
C ASP A 389 -12.29 -0.72 0.35
N ASN A 390 -13.50 -0.70 0.93
CA ASN A 390 -14.74 -0.72 0.17
C ASN A 390 -15.88 -0.04 0.94
N TRP A 391 -16.96 0.31 0.23
CA TRP A 391 -18.19 0.81 0.85
C TRP A 391 -18.86 -0.22 1.79
N SER A 392 -18.67 -1.52 1.54
CA SER A 392 -19.19 -2.62 2.34
C SER A 392 -18.28 -3.07 3.48
N SER A 393 -17.13 -2.45 3.66
CA SER A 393 -16.14 -2.81 4.68
C SER A 393 -16.21 -1.87 5.89
N VAL A 394 -16.01 -2.43 7.08
CA VAL A 394 -15.90 -1.64 8.33
C VAL A 394 -14.55 -0.92 8.34
N PRO A 395 -14.50 0.40 8.56
CA PRO A 395 -13.24 1.10 8.77
C PRO A 395 -12.52 0.64 10.03
N PHE A 396 -11.23 0.46 9.94
CA PHE A 396 -10.35 0.16 11.07
C PHE A 396 -8.94 0.70 10.83
N GLN A 397 -8.01 0.45 11.75
CA GLN A 397 -6.66 0.97 11.63
C GLN A 397 -5.94 0.38 10.41
N ARG A 398 -5.39 1.26 9.55
CA ARG A 398 -4.56 0.90 8.39
C ARG A 398 -3.33 1.79 8.34
N MET A 399 -2.25 1.20 7.82
CA MET A 399 -0.95 1.85 7.73
C MET A 399 -1.01 3.12 6.85
N PRO A 400 -0.48 4.28 7.33
CA PRO A 400 -0.19 5.44 6.48
C PRO A 400 1.05 5.15 5.61
N ASN A 401 1.47 6.08 4.75
CA ASN A 401 2.83 5.96 4.21
C ASN A 401 3.82 6.01 5.37
N VAL A 402 4.75 5.05 5.39
CA VAL A 402 5.80 4.97 6.42
C VAL A 402 7.15 5.08 5.75
N TRP A 403 7.94 6.10 6.10
CA TRP A 403 9.19 6.34 5.41
C TRP A 403 10.36 6.63 6.34
N LEU A 404 11.54 6.14 5.92
CA LEU A 404 12.82 6.38 6.56
C LEU A 404 13.38 7.73 6.10
N GLU A 405 13.79 8.56 7.04
CA GLU A 405 14.43 9.84 6.75
C GLU A 405 15.75 9.63 5.99
N PRO A 406 15.98 10.36 4.89
CA PRO A 406 17.24 10.27 4.15
C PRO A 406 18.42 10.74 5.00
N GLY A 407 19.60 10.24 4.65
CA GLY A 407 20.85 10.65 5.28
C GLY A 407 21.32 12.05 4.88
N LYS A 408 22.58 12.37 5.17
CA LYS A 408 23.16 13.67 4.80
C LYS A 408 23.12 13.90 3.30
N PRO A 409 22.84 15.14 2.82
CA PRO A 409 22.72 15.43 1.39
C PRO A 409 23.94 15.02 0.53
N THR A 410 25.13 14.99 1.13
CA THR A 410 26.37 14.62 0.46
C THR A 410 26.63 13.12 0.40
N THR A 411 25.86 12.29 1.09
CA THR A 411 26.07 10.84 1.12
C THR A 411 25.51 10.19 -0.13
N THR A 412 26.37 9.53 -0.88
CA THR A 412 26.04 8.86 -2.15
C THR A 412 25.89 7.35 -1.97
N LEU A 413 25.36 6.66 -2.99
CA LEU A 413 25.35 5.19 -3.04
C LEU A 413 26.79 4.63 -3.05
N ASP A 414 27.73 5.30 -3.72
CA ASP A 414 29.13 4.89 -3.75
C ASP A 414 29.78 4.97 -2.37
N ASP A 415 29.42 5.95 -1.53
CA ASP A 415 29.88 6.02 -0.14
C ASP A 415 29.40 4.82 0.71
N LEU A 416 28.19 4.34 0.42
CA LEU A 416 27.68 3.14 1.09
C LEU A 416 28.48 1.89 0.69
N ILE A 417 28.82 1.77 -0.59
CA ILE A 417 29.51 0.61 -1.16
C ILE A 417 31.01 0.63 -0.82
N SER A 418 31.67 1.80 -0.95
CA SER A 418 33.12 1.93 -0.80
C SER A 418 33.65 1.52 0.58
N GLY A 419 32.82 1.60 1.61
CA GLY A 419 33.17 1.18 2.97
C GLY A 419 32.89 -0.30 3.29
N ILE A 420 32.77 -1.18 2.30
CA ILE A 420 32.42 -2.61 2.45
C ILE A 420 33.50 -3.49 1.83
N ASP A 421 34.13 -4.36 2.62
CA ASP A 421 35.10 -5.33 2.12
C ASP A 421 34.41 -6.57 1.52
N ASP A 422 33.39 -7.12 2.22
CA ASP A 422 32.57 -8.24 1.78
C ASP A 422 31.10 -7.98 2.10
N GLY A 423 30.29 -7.79 1.07
CA GLY A 423 28.88 -7.46 1.23
C GLY A 423 28.04 -7.78 0.01
N ILE A 424 26.77 -7.35 0.10
CA ILE A 424 25.76 -7.60 -0.94
C ILE A 424 24.93 -6.34 -1.16
N LEU A 425 24.77 -5.96 -2.42
CA LEU A 425 23.78 -5.00 -2.89
C LEU A 425 22.51 -5.76 -3.28
N ILE A 426 21.35 -5.38 -2.72
CA ILE A 426 20.07 -6.03 -2.96
C ILE A 426 19.10 -5.06 -3.65
N ASP A 427 18.50 -5.52 -4.75
CA ASP A 427 17.56 -4.79 -5.61
C ASP A 427 16.26 -5.57 -5.76
N GLY A 428 15.12 -4.89 -5.60
CA GLY A 428 13.79 -5.46 -5.74
C GLY A 428 13.35 -6.34 -4.58
N ASP A 429 12.06 -6.45 -4.39
CA ASP A 429 11.44 -7.30 -3.39
C ASP A 429 11.37 -8.76 -3.88
N GLY A 430 11.50 -9.69 -2.94
CA GLY A 430 11.45 -11.12 -3.19
C GLY A 430 10.62 -11.86 -2.15
N SER A 431 11.05 -13.07 -1.79
CA SER A 431 10.42 -13.85 -0.73
C SER A 431 10.61 -13.19 0.62
N PHE A 432 9.61 -13.28 1.48
CA PHE A 432 9.70 -12.80 2.86
C PHE A 432 8.95 -13.73 3.81
N SER A 433 9.44 -13.77 5.03
CA SER A 433 8.81 -14.41 6.17
C SER A 433 9.10 -13.60 7.42
N ILE A 434 8.09 -13.38 8.23
CA ILE A 434 8.22 -12.66 9.49
C ILE A 434 7.28 -13.29 10.52
N ASP A 435 7.68 -13.34 11.79
CA ASP A 435 6.83 -13.89 12.83
C ASP A 435 5.62 -12.97 13.13
N GLN A 436 4.64 -13.52 13.81
CA GLN A 436 3.41 -12.80 14.14
C GLN A 436 3.63 -11.56 15.01
N GLN A 437 4.71 -11.50 15.76
CA GLN A 437 5.08 -10.33 16.57
C GLN A 437 5.85 -9.28 15.77
N ARG A 438 6.24 -9.56 14.52
CA ARG A 438 7.07 -8.69 13.67
C ARG A 438 8.49 -8.49 14.24
N TYR A 439 8.99 -9.48 14.94
CA TYR A 439 10.26 -9.42 15.65
C TYR A 439 11.39 -10.18 14.94
N ASN A 440 11.14 -11.40 14.45
CA ASN A 440 12.12 -12.20 13.71
C ASN A 440 11.69 -12.31 12.25
N PHE A 441 12.61 -12.05 11.33
CA PHE A 441 12.32 -12.09 9.91
C PHE A 441 13.42 -12.74 9.06
N GLN A 442 13.01 -13.17 7.88
CA GLN A 442 13.86 -13.59 6.76
C GLN A 442 13.35 -12.94 5.49
N PHE A 443 14.22 -12.21 4.77
CA PHE A 443 13.89 -11.57 3.52
C PHE A 443 14.87 -11.95 2.42
N GLY A 444 14.38 -11.91 1.16
CA GLY A 444 15.15 -12.01 -0.06
C GLY A 444 14.74 -10.93 -1.04
N GLY A 445 15.61 -10.62 -1.99
CA GLY A 445 15.37 -9.65 -3.06
C GLY A 445 15.04 -10.32 -4.40
N ASP A 446 14.97 -9.51 -5.45
CA ASP A 446 14.77 -9.94 -6.83
C ASP A 446 16.10 -10.10 -7.58
N ALA A 447 17.11 -9.28 -7.24
CA ALA A 447 18.47 -9.35 -7.79
C ALA A 447 19.53 -8.96 -6.76
N TYR A 448 20.72 -9.54 -6.92
CA TYR A 448 21.80 -9.42 -5.96
C TYR A 448 23.14 -9.26 -6.64
N TRP A 449 23.98 -8.36 -6.13
CA TRP A 449 25.36 -8.21 -6.56
C TRP A 449 26.30 -8.31 -5.36
N ALA A 450 27.38 -9.05 -5.53
CA ALA A 450 28.45 -9.02 -4.54
C ALA A 450 29.07 -7.63 -4.45
N ILE A 451 29.47 -7.22 -3.25
CA ILE A 451 30.35 -6.08 -3.02
C ILE A 451 31.68 -6.65 -2.50
N LYS A 452 32.78 -6.33 -3.17
CA LYS A 452 34.12 -6.76 -2.80
C LYS A 452 35.08 -5.58 -2.84
N ASN A 453 35.81 -5.38 -1.73
CA ASN A 453 36.81 -4.31 -1.61
C ASN A 453 36.27 -2.93 -2.05
N GLY A 454 35.11 -2.55 -1.57
CA GLY A 454 34.48 -1.27 -1.86
C GLY A 454 33.89 -1.11 -3.26
N LYS A 455 33.69 -2.19 -4.02
CA LYS A 455 33.16 -2.14 -5.39
C LYS A 455 32.06 -3.16 -5.62
N LYS A 456 31.06 -2.76 -6.42
CA LYS A 456 30.05 -3.68 -6.95
C LYS A 456 30.75 -4.66 -7.89
N ALA A 457 30.58 -5.97 -7.65
CA ALA A 457 31.08 -7.08 -8.45
C ALA A 457 29.93 -7.74 -9.25
N GLY A 458 30.14 -8.98 -9.75
CA GLY A 458 29.12 -9.71 -10.52
C GLY A 458 27.88 -10.10 -9.71
N MET A 459 26.84 -10.51 -10.42
CA MET A 459 25.64 -11.03 -9.79
C MET A 459 25.89 -12.32 -9.00
N ILE A 460 25.15 -12.49 -7.93
CA ILE A 460 25.08 -13.72 -7.12
C ILE A 460 23.61 -14.14 -6.99
N SER A 461 23.36 -15.35 -6.55
CA SER A 461 22.03 -15.94 -6.45
C SER A 461 21.78 -16.59 -5.09
N GLN A 462 20.54 -17.05 -4.86
CA GLN A 462 20.11 -17.80 -3.66
C GLN A 462 20.39 -17.06 -2.35
N VAL A 463 20.15 -15.73 -2.34
CA VAL A 463 20.42 -14.88 -1.17
C VAL A 463 19.16 -14.71 -0.34
N GLY A 464 19.25 -15.05 0.94
CA GLY A 464 18.33 -14.62 1.98
C GLY A 464 19.11 -14.00 3.14
N TYR A 465 18.47 -13.14 3.93
CA TYR A 465 19.05 -12.62 5.16
C TYR A 465 18.03 -12.68 6.30
N GLN A 466 18.55 -12.89 7.51
CA GLN A 466 17.76 -13.07 8.72
C GLN A 466 18.22 -12.12 9.81
N ALA A 467 17.29 -11.58 10.57
CA ALA A 467 17.58 -10.77 11.74
C ALA A 467 16.40 -10.70 12.70
N ARG A 468 16.65 -10.20 13.92
CA ARG A 468 15.63 -9.57 14.75
C ARG A 468 15.45 -8.12 14.30
N THR A 469 14.25 -7.61 14.36
CA THR A 469 13.94 -6.22 13.94
C THR A 469 14.85 -5.20 14.63
N THR A 470 15.02 -5.31 15.94
CA THR A 470 15.86 -4.38 16.71
C THR A 470 17.34 -4.48 16.34
N ASP A 471 17.88 -5.70 16.23
CA ASP A 471 19.29 -5.92 15.88
C ASP A 471 19.60 -5.40 14.47
N PHE A 472 18.67 -5.63 13.53
CA PHE A 472 18.80 -5.15 12.15
C PHE A 472 18.84 -3.61 12.07
N TRP A 473 17.88 -2.93 12.68
CA TRP A 473 17.83 -1.48 12.63
C TRP A 473 18.93 -0.81 13.46
N GLN A 474 19.47 -1.46 14.50
CA GLN A 474 20.66 -1.00 15.21
C GLN A 474 21.94 -1.15 14.38
N ALA A 475 21.98 -2.12 13.47
CA ALA A 475 23.09 -2.31 12.53
C ALA A 475 23.09 -1.29 11.35
N CYS A 476 22.06 -0.44 11.25
CA CYS A 476 22.00 0.66 10.28
C CYS A 476 23.06 1.71 10.63
N ASP A 477 24.09 1.87 9.78
CA ASP A 477 25.22 2.78 10.04
C ASP A 477 25.34 3.92 9.03
N LEU A 478 24.73 3.81 7.85
CA LEU A 478 24.78 4.85 6.82
C LEU A 478 23.54 4.83 5.92
N ILE A 479 22.97 6.01 5.66
CA ILE A 479 21.82 6.22 4.79
C ILE A 479 22.22 7.23 3.71
N ALA A 480 21.94 6.94 2.43
CA ALA A 480 22.20 7.88 1.34
C ALA A 480 21.33 9.15 1.44
N GLY A 481 21.77 10.21 0.83
CA GLY A 481 21.11 11.52 0.87
C GLY A 481 19.77 11.58 0.13
N PRO A 482 19.06 12.72 0.24
CA PRO A 482 17.71 12.90 -0.32
C PRO A 482 17.66 12.80 -1.86
N ALA A 483 18.78 13.01 -2.56
CA ALA A 483 18.84 12.83 -4.01
C ALA A 483 18.59 11.37 -4.47
N TYR A 484 18.74 10.41 -3.57
CA TYR A 484 18.50 8.98 -3.80
C TYR A 484 17.19 8.49 -3.21
N TRP A 485 16.42 9.37 -2.57
CA TRP A 485 15.18 8.98 -1.91
C TRP A 485 14.09 8.65 -2.94
N GLN A 486 13.42 7.52 -2.75
CA GLN A 486 12.34 7.04 -3.60
C GLN A 486 11.22 6.42 -2.76
N GLN A 487 9.98 6.49 -3.25
CA GLN A 487 8.83 5.83 -2.64
C GLN A 487 8.50 4.55 -3.40
N TRP A 488 8.51 3.44 -2.70
CA TRP A 488 8.01 2.16 -3.20
C TRP A 488 6.86 1.70 -2.30
N GLY A 489 6.21 0.57 -2.61
CA GLY A 489 5.15 0.10 -1.74
C GLY A 489 4.29 -0.99 -2.34
N ALA A 490 3.24 -1.34 -1.59
CA ALA A 490 2.26 -2.34 -1.97
C ALA A 490 0.93 -1.69 -2.37
N THR A 491 0.29 -2.22 -3.40
CA THR A 491 -1.08 -1.82 -3.79
C THR A 491 -2.15 -2.69 -3.11
N ASN A 492 -1.75 -3.70 -2.34
CA ASN A 492 -2.63 -4.74 -1.78
C ASN A 492 -2.12 -5.29 -0.42
N ASP A 493 -1.77 -4.42 0.52
CA ASP A 493 -1.49 -4.83 1.90
C ASP A 493 -2.78 -5.35 2.57
N GLY A 494 -2.77 -6.60 3.03
CA GLY A 494 -3.93 -7.30 3.58
C GLY A 494 -4.00 -7.23 5.11
N LYS A 495 -5.21 -7.02 5.67
CA LYS A 495 -5.47 -7.01 7.13
C LYS A 495 -6.94 -7.27 7.42
N GLY A 496 -7.25 -7.80 8.62
CA GLY A 496 -8.61 -7.95 9.13
C GLY A 496 -9.31 -9.25 8.73
N GLU A 497 -10.38 -9.56 9.44
CA GLU A 497 -11.34 -10.63 9.16
C GLU A 497 -12.78 -10.09 9.23
N PRO A 498 -13.47 -9.97 8.07
CA PRO A 498 -13.02 -10.32 6.71
C PRO A 498 -11.87 -9.46 6.23
N ALA A 499 -11.00 -10.03 5.38
CA ALA A 499 -9.80 -9.37 4.90
C ALA A 499 -10.11 -8.13 4.05
N GLN A 500 -9.40 -7.06 4.33
CA GLN A 500 -9.42 -5.81 3.58
C GLN A 500 -8.02 -5.50 3.03
N SER A 501 -7.96 -4.79 1.91
CA SER A 501 -6.73 -4.44 1.22
C SER A 501 -6.48 -2.93 1.24
N ASN A 502 -5.27 -2.50 1.59
CA ASN A 502 -4.82 -1.11 1.58
C ASN A 502 -3.66 -0.92 0.59
N SER A 503 -3.59 0.24 -0.03
CA SER A 503 -2.39 0.66 -0.77
C SER A 503 -1.54 1.56 0.12
N VAL A 504 -0.23 1.30 0.17
CA VAL A 504 0.69 2.01 1.08
C VAL A 504 2.06 2.19 0.45
N SER A 505 2.67 3.35 0.66
CA SER A 505 4.04 3.65 0.21
C SER A 505 5.02 3.69 1.38
N HIS A 506 6.27 3.33 1.05
CA HIS A 506 7.42 3.42 1.95
C HIS A 506 8.54 4.13 1.24
N GLY A 507 8.86 5.33 1.72
CA GLY A 507 9.94 6.13 1.18
C GLY A 507 11.26 5.84 1.90
N CYS A 508 12.34 5.73 1.16
CA CYS A 508 13.69 5.60 1.73
C CYS A 508 14.75 5.93 0.69
N SER A 509 15.96 6.19 1.15
CA SER A 509 17.18 6.18 0.36
C SER A 509 17.89 4.84 0.51
N PRO A 510 18.83 4.45 -0.39
CA PRO A 510 19.70 3.30 -0.17
C PRO A 510 20.31 3.33 1.22
N THR A 511 20.32 2.20 1.91
CA THR A 511 20.73 2.12 3.31
C THR A 511 21.68 0.95 3.53
N ARG A 512 22.72 1.16 4.34
CA ARG A 512 23.71 0.14 4.70
C ARG A 512 23.44 -0.42 6.10
N PHE A 513 23.56 -1.75 6.19
CA PHE A 513 23.43 -2.51 7.43
C PHE A 513 24.66 -3.40 7.62
N ARG A 514 25.27 -3.37 8.81
CA ARG A 514 26.50 -4.08 9.10
C ARG A 514 26.27 -5.47 9.65
N GLN A 515 27.06 -6.43 9.20
CA GLN A 515 27.21 -7.77 9.79
C GLN A 515 25.88 -8.52 9.95
N ILE A 516 25.02 -8.47 8.93
CA ILE A 516 23.76 -9.17 8.90
C ILE A 516 23.97 -10.65 8.57
N ASN A 517 23.19 -11.53 9.17
CA ASN A 517 23.23 -12.97 8.89
C ASN A 517 22.63 -13.26 7.51
N VAL A 518 23.48 -13.65 6.58
CA VAL A 518 23.10 -14.08 5.22
C VAL A 518 23.07 -15.59 5.17
N ILE A 519 22.03 -16.13 4.56
CA ILE A 519 21.83 -17.55 4.33
C ILE A 519 21.76 -17.83 2.84
N GLN A 520 22.11 -19.03 2.44
CA GLN A 520 21.84 -19.54 1.10
C GLN A 520 20.42 -20.12 1.10
N THR A 521 19.58 -19.67 0.19
CA THR A 521 18.25 -20.22 -0.07
C THR A 521 18.30 -21.22 -1.22
N ASP A 522 17.26 -22.06 -1.35
CA ASP A 522 17.13 -23.04 -2.44
C ASP A 522 16.86 -22.42 -3.80
#